data_e7d40b59e71f1e07a636cc60a5059c9d
#
_entry.id   e7d40b59e71f1e07a636cc60a5059c9d
#
_cell.length_a   1.000
_cell.length_b   1.000
_cell.length_c   1.000
_cell.angle_alpha   90.00
_cell.angle_beta   90.00
_cell.angle_gamma   90.00
#
_symmetry.space_group_name_H-M   'P 1'
#
loop_
_entity.id
_entity.type
_entity.pdbx_description
1 polymer ?
#
loop_
_entity_poly.entity_id
_entity_poly.type
_entity_poly.pdbx_seq_one_letter_code
_entity_poly.pdbx_strand_id
1 'polypeptide(L)'
;PTEKPEQTETPSQPETKPTEKPEQTEAPDNTSYVVELGIEKTADDTIYIGEAKECNVKWKATGNTTRKDFIYTSSDPSVATIDENGNITGVKAGKVIITVTSKTPFAKGGSCLDTFKKYTVKAHYNDAYESGVGFKNPSNVDEKGRNVGIGETINPNRGITRYDAENAEKYLTFESSDPSVATIDAQGNITGVSKGYVTFTVKTKLPVDKAGQIYKEGSTTYHVGDYTYEEILNGLTMDTVAGQAAHEVMNDLRQNPDHRNFFKDYPSYPTREWADDMLRSATARASRNIMCEILGGWNEGEKSSVNPLASHKGNLNGYGGAGWEATGEELGKAASVFFEDIGHFGNETDPSDKYEAIAVVQYKNAAGVNLTSMIVQAGQYTGKASITDEVRISCMPESQYYDICNHFGFDINDDKQITTTEEEVPSVGENEDIIFTDGSTGAVDITDSAETADAGQQEETEETEEETDAISDIDVTFE
;
A
#
# COMPACT_ATOMS: atom_id res chain seq x y z
N PRO A 1 -95.20 17.71 -5.60
CA PRO A 1 -96.28 18.65 -5.56
C PRO A 1 -95.71 20.05 -5.54
N THR A 2 -96.00 20.76 -6.59
CA THR A 2 -96.83 22.01 -6.56
C THR A 2 -96.07 23.21 -5.92
N GLU A 3 -96.07 24.36 -6.48
CA GLU A 3 -96.81 25.10 -7.42
C GLU A 3 -96.09 26.36 -7.85
N LYS A 4 -96.23 26.78 -9.09
CA LYS A 4 -96.16 28.18 -9.54
C LYS A 4 -97.48 28.88 -9.19
N PRO A 5 -97.51 30.17 -8.97
CA PRO A 5 -97.80 31.20 -9.99
C PRO A 5 -97.16 32.58 -9.67
N GLU A 6 -97.21 33.68 -10.35
CA GLU A 6 -97.92 34.21 -11.48
C GLU A 6 -97.39 35.61 -11.79
N GLN A 7 -97.57 36.07 -13.02
CA GLN A 7 -97.27 37.41 -13.54
C GLN A 7 -98.12 38.50 -12.95
N THR A 8 -97.61 39.70 -12.95
CA THR A 8 -98.39 40.90 -13.23
C THR A 8 -97.56 42.02 -13.86
N GLU A 9 -98.21 42.64 -14.76
CA GLU A 9 -97.80 43.53 -15.84
C GLU A 9 -97.43 44.94 -15.48
N THR A 10 -96.65 45.51 -16.43
CA THR A 10 -96.22 46.86 -16.80
C THR A 10 -97.17 48.08 -16.41
N PRO A 11 -96.62 49.26 -16.33
CA PRO A 11 -96.84 50.23 -17.43
C PRO A 11 -95.63 51.07 -17.86
N SER A 12 -95.65 51.42 -19.13
CA SER A 12 -94.91 52.20 -20.06
C SER A 12 -94.33 53.58 -19.64
N GLN A 13 -93.13 53.77 -20.14
CA GLN A 13 -92.39 54.91 -20.77
C GLN A 13 -92.60 56.37 -20.35
N PRO A 14 -91.52 57.18 -20.42
CA PRO A 14 -91.20 57.93 -21.65
C PRO A 14 -89.69 57.95 -22.04
N GLU A 15 -89.48 58.06 -23.33
CA GLU A 15 -88.18 58.21 -24.06
C GLU A 15 -87.41 59.45 -23.61
N THR A 16 -86.07 59.25 -23.36
CA THR A 16 -85.06 60.33 -23.40
C THR A 16 -83.83 59.87 -24.17
N LYS A 17 -83.44 60.72 -25.06
CA LYS A 17 -82.37 60.91 -25.99
C LYS A 17 -81.03 60.23 -25.61
N PRO A 18 -80.21 59.65 -26.57
CA PRO A 18 -78.95 58.96 -26.28
C PRO A 18 -77.92 59.99 -25.74
N THR A 19 -77.46 59.72 -24.50
CA THR A 19 -76.26 60.35 -23.95
C THR A 19 -75.10 59.49 -24.39
N GLU A 20 -74.06 60.06 -25.01
CA GLU A 20 -72.78 59.50 -25.38
C GLU A 20 -72.21 58.76 -24.20
N LYS A 21 -71.91 57.45 -24.49
CA LYS A 21 -71.16 56.55 -23.56
C LYS A 21 -69.81 57.20 -23.31
N PRO A 22 -69.37 57.41 -22.04
CA PRO A 22 -67.96 57.78 -21.81
C PRO A 22 -67.07 56.71 -22.37
N GLU A 23 -66.08 57.10 -23.18
CA GLU A 23 -64.94 56.30 -23.61
C GLU A 23 -64.26 55.77 -22.36
N GLN A 24 -64.43 54.48 -22.09
CA GLN A 24 -63.69 53.78 -21.08
C GLN A 24 -62.20 53.82 -21.52
N THR A 25 -61.49 54.79 -20.97
CA THR A 25 -60.04 54.70 -20.92
C THR A 25 -59.68 53.40 -20.23
N GLU A 26 -59.29 52.39 -21.01
CA GLU A 26 -58.67 51.19 -20.46
C GLU A 26 -57.55 51.62 -19.52
N ALA A 27 -57.59 51.14 -18.29
CA ALA A 27 -56.51 51.35 -17.35
C ALA A 27 -55.19 50.95 -18.04
N PRO A 28 -54.07 51.68 -17.84
CA PRO A 28 -52.82 51.35 -18.47
C PRO A 28 -52.49 49.89 -18.21
N ASP A 29 -52.31 49.15 -19.30
CA ASP A 29 -51.86 47.75 -19.23
C ASP A 29 -50.46 47.71 -18.64
N ASN A 30 -50.36 47.47 -17.33
CA ASN A 30 -49.10 47.34 -16.60
C ASN A 30 -48.44 45.95 -16.81
N THR A 31 -48.93 45.16 -17.75
CA THR A 31 -48.36 43.85 -18.08
C THR A 31 -46.98 44.03 -18.70
N SER A 32 -45.97 43.41 -18.17
CA SER A 32 -44.64 43.37 -18.73
C SER A 32 -44.62 42.32 -19.86
N TYR A 33 -44.13 42.74 -21.04
CA TYR A 33 -43.96 41.86 -22.20
C TYR A 33 -42.50 41.73 -22.52
N VAL A 34 -42.02 40.48 -22.76
CA VAL A 34 -40.64 40.21 -23.23
C VAL A 34 -40.61 40.28 -24.77
N VAL A 35 -40.06 41.34 -25.30
CA VAL A 35 -40.09 41.66 -26.75
C VAL A 35 -38.86 41.10 -27.51
N GLU A 36 -37.76 40.86 -26.79
CA GLU A 36 -36.57 40.19 -27.32
C GLU A 36 -36.03 39.24 -26.25
N LEU A 37 -35.60 38.06 -26.69
CA LEU A 37 -35.00 37.04 -25.82
C LEU A 37 -33.84 36.35 -26.57
N GLY A 38 -32.70 36.21 -25.93
CA GLY A 38 -31.53 35.54 -26.47
C GLY A 38 -30.58 35.06 -25.37
N ILE A 39 -29.72 34.14 -25.71
CA ILE A 39 -28.57 33.74 -24.85
C ILE A 39 -27.31 34.31 -25.53
N GLU A 40 -26.49 34.97 -24.72
CA GLU A 40 -25.27 35.59 -25.21
C GLU A 40 -24.34 34.55 -25.86
N LYS A 41 -23.83 34.86 -27.05
CA LYS A 41 -22.80 34.05 -27.69
C LYS A 41 -21.48 34.26 -26.97
N THR A 42 -20.97 33.21 -26.34
CA THR A 42 -19.62 33.21 -25.73
C THR A 42 -18.67 32.48 -26.65
N ALA A 43 -17.38 32.83 -26.57
CA ALA A 43 -16.34 32.18 -27.36
C ALA A 43 -16.13 30.72 -27.00
N ASP A 44 -16.47 30.38 -25.76
CA ASP A 44 -16.38 29.00 -25.21
C ASP A 44 -17.69 28.61 -24.52
N ASP A 45 -18.34 27.59 -25.09
CA ASP A 45 -19.57 26.98 -24.57
C ASP A 45 -19.29 25.67 -23.83
N THR A 46 -18.07 25.50 -23.35
CA THR A 46 -17.66 24.38 -22.51
C THR A 46 -18.02 24.63 -21.05
N ILE A 47 -18.54 23.59 -20.40
CA ILE A 47 -18.81 23.51 -18.97
C ILE A 47 -18.07 22.27 -18.47
N TYR A 48 -17.37 22.37 -17.34
CA TYR A 48 -16.73 21.21 -16.79
C TYR A 48 -17.62 20.53 -15.74
N ILE A 49 -17.48 19.21 -15.60
CA ILE A 49 -18.22 18.42 -14.60
C ILE A 49 -17.96 19.00 -13.21
N GLY A 50 -19.03 19.25 -12.45
CA GLY A 50 -18.99 19.85 -11.11
C GLY A 50 -18.86 21.36 -11.10
N GLU A 51 -18.67 22.03 -12.24
CA GLU A 51 -18.62 23.49 -12.35
C GLU A 51 -19.98 24.07 -12.74
N ALA A 52 -20.25 25.25 -12.23
CA ALA A 52 -21.41 26.04 -12.61
C ALA A 52 -21.01 27.18 -13.55
N LYS A 53 -21.81 27.38 -14.60
CA LYS A 53 -21.67 28.47 -15.59
C LYS A 53 -23.00 29.16 -15.79
N GLU A 54 -22.98 30.48 -15.76
CA GLU A 54 -24.19 31.26 -15.98
C GLU A 54 -24.62 31.22 -17.47
N CYS A 55 -25.93 31.02 -17.71
CA CYS A 55 -26.54 30.96 -19.03
C CYS A 55 -26.51 32.31 -19.78
N ASN A 56 -26.21 33.43 -19.12
CA ASN A 56 -26.13 34.79 -19.71
C ASN A 56 -27.30 35.13 -20.64
N VAL A 57 -28.52 35.06 -20.09
CA VAL A 57 -29.74 35.43 -20.82
C VAL A 57 -29.79 36.93 -21.02
N LYS A 58 -30.09 37.39 -22.23
CA LYS A 58 -30.28 38.77 -22.62
C LYS A 58 -31.73 38.95 -23.07
N TRP A 59 -32.38 40.00 -22.62
CA TRP A 59 -33.76 40.27 -22.99
C TRP A 59 -34.04 41.79 -23.05
N LYS A 60 -35.07 42.14 -23.79
CA LYS A 60 -35.76 43.44 -23.68
C LYS A 60 -37.20 43.21 -23.29
N ALA A 61 -37.71 44.04 -22.41
CA ALA A 61 -39.07 43.97 -21.91
C ALA A 61 -39.67 45.37 -21.79
N THR A 62 -41.01 45.49 -21.84
CA THR A 62 -41.78 46.76 -21.69
C THR A 62 -41.93 47.19 -20.22
N GLY A 63 -41.62 46.32 -19.26
CA GLY A 63 -41.69 46.53 -17.82
C GLY A 63 -40.56 45.83 -17.06
N ASN A 64 -40.67 45.78 -15.74
CA ASN A 64 -39.67 45.11 -14.91
C ASN A 64 -39.71 43.59 -15.11
N THR A 65 -38.66 43.06 -15.67
CA THR A 65 -38.47 41.63 -15.90
C THR A 65 -37.13 41.21 -15.30
N THR A 66 -37.12 40.14 -14.57
CA THR A 66 -35.98 39.56 -13.87
C THR A 66 -35.68 38.17 -14.41
N ARG A 67 -34.56 37.53 -14.03
CA ARG A 67 -34.24 36.16 -14.38
C ARG A 67 -35.29 35.15 -13.92
N LYS A 68 -36.04 35.42 -12.86
CA LYS A 68 -37.10 34.55 -12.35
C LYS A 68 -38.34 34.53 -13.23
N ASP A 69 -38.42 35.46 -14.19
CA ASP A 69 -39.50 35.53 -15.18
C ASP A 69 -39.27 34.65 -16.41
N PHE A 70 -38.22 33.81 -16.35
CA PHE A 70 -37.91 32.81 -17.36
C PHE A 70 -38.03 31.41 -16.80
N ILE A 71 -38.29 30.46 -17.70
CA ILE A 71 -38.25 29.01 -17.47
C ILE A 71 -37.00 28.50 -18.13
N TYR A 72 -36.17 27.80 -17.37
CA TYR A 72 -34.93 27.20 -17.82
C TYR A 72 -35.09 25.68 -17.90
N THR A 73 -34.73 25.11 -19.02
CA THR A 73 -34.82 23.63 -19.22
C THR A 73 -33.55 23.09 -19.85
N SER A 74 -33.15 21.92 -19.40
CA SER A 74 -32.08 21.12 -19.97
C SER A 74 -32.68 20.00 -20.81
N SER A 75 -32.18 19.78 -22.01
CA SER A 75 -32.58 18.65 -22.85
C SER A 75 -32.14 17.30 -22.28
N ASP A 76 -31.12 17.30 -21.42
CA ASP A 76 -30.62 16.12 -20.73
C ASP A 76 -30.03 16.50 -19.36
N PRO A 77 -30.84 16.43 -18.30
CA PRO A 77 -30.37 16.74 -16.93
C PRO A 77 -29.29 15.77 -16.41
N SER A 78 -29.10 14.61 -17.05
CA SER A 78 -28.01 13.68 -16.71
C SER A 78 -26.66 14.18 -17.23
N VAL A 79 -26.65 15.07 -18.24
CA VAL A 79 -25.44 15.70 -18.80
C VAL A 79 -25.18 17.06 -18.12
N ALA A 80 -26.22 17.91 -18.01
CA ALA A 80 -26.14 19.16 -17.26
C ALA A 80 -27.51 19.54 -16.71
N THR A 81 -27.54 20.07 -15.50
CA THR A 81 -28.72 20.68 -14.88
C THR A 81 -28.68 22.20 -15.04
N ILE A 82 -29.83 22.85 -14.93
CA ILE A 82 -29.91 24.31 -14.86
C ILE A 82 -30.91 24.71 -13.77
N ASP A 83 -30.55 25.70 -12.98
CA ASP A 83 -31.40 26.21 -11.89
C ASP A 83 -32.34 27.34 -12.35
N GLU A 84 -33.23 27.80 -11.43
CA GLU A 84 -34.15 28.88 -11.68
C GLU A 84 -33.50 30.26 -11.90
N ASN A 85 -32.22 30.40 -11.56
CA ASN A 85 -31.41 31.60 -11.76
C ASN A 85 -30.62 31.57 -13.06
N GLY A 86 -30.67 30.48 -13.80
CA GLY A 86 -29.97 30.28 -15.05
C GLY A 86 -28.53 29.81 -14.89
N ASN A 87 -28.14 29.22 -13.74
CA ASN A 87 -26.84 28.60 -13.56
C ASN A 87 -26.87 27.16 -14.05
N ILE A 88 -26.01 26.85 -15.00
CA ILE A 88 -25.86 25.52 -15.61
C ILE A 88 -24.77 24.78 -14.87
N THR A 89 -25.05 23.58 -14.36
CA THR A 89 -24.05 22.70 -13.70
C THR A 89 -23.78 21.47 -14.53
N GLY A 90 -22.52 21.23 -14.88
CA GLY A 90 -22.08 20.02 -15.59
C GLY A 90 -22.16 18.78 -14.70
N VAL A 91 -22.79 17.71 -15.17
CA VAL A 91 -22.98 16.45 -14.43
C VAL A 91 -22.17 15.30 -15.07
N LYS A 92 -22.23 15.19 -16.39
CA LYS A 92 -21.57 14.11 -17.16
C LYS A 92 -21.09 14.65 -18.49
N ALA A 93 -19.97 14.14 -18.98
CA ALA A 93 -19.45 14.52 -20.31
C ALA A 93 -20.48 14.22 -21.41
N GLY A 94 -20.69 15.21 -22.27
CA GLY A 94 -21.70 15.10 -23.33
C GLY A 94 -22.07 16.45 -23.93
N LYS A 95 -23.09 16.45 -24.79
CA LYS A 95 -23.68 17.66 -25.38
C LYS A 95 -25.10 17.85 -24.86
N VAL A 96 -25.47 19.06 -24.53
CA VAL A 96 -26.76 19.40 -23.98
C VAL A 96 -27.28 20.71 -24.60
N ILE A 97 -28.59 20.80 -24.75
CA ILE A 97 -29.26 22.05 -25.17
C ILE A 97 -29.95 22.64 -23.95
N ILE A 98 -29.62 23.88 -23.66
CA ILE A 98 -30.32 24.68 -22.65
C ILE A 98 -31.32 25.58 -23.38
N THR A 99 -32.57 25.49 -23.00
CA THR A 99 -33.67 26.32 -23.51
C THR A 99 -34.15 27.27 -22.44
N VAL A 100 -34.37 28.51 -22.83
CA VAL A 100 -34.91 29.55 -21.99
C VAL A 100 -36.21 30.06 -22.59
N THR A 101 -37.31 30.00 -21.86
CA THR A 101 -38.64 30.42 -22.30
C THR A 101 -39.14 31.55 -21.40
N SER A 102 -39.67 32.64 -21.98
CA SER A 102 -40.28 33.71 -21.20
C SER A 102 -41.59 33.22 -20.58
N LYS A 103 -41.86 33.60 -19.31
CA LYS A 103 -43.17 33.36 -18.66
C LYS A 103 -44.25 34.29 -19.16
N THR A 104 -43.88 35.45 -19.72
CA THR A 104 -44.78 36.43 -20.29
C THR A 104 -44.65 36.48 -21.82
N PRO A 105 -45.77 36.72 -22.55
CA PRO A 105 -45.76 36.77 -24.01
C PRO A 105 -45.01 38.01 -24.53
N PHE A 106 -44.74 38.04 -25.84
CA PHE A 106 -44.06 39.18 -26.49
C PHE A 106 -45.01 40.42 -26.70
N ALA A 107 -46.34 40.18 -26.67
CA ALA A 107 -47.39 41.20 -26.76
C ALA A 107 -48.69 40.65 -26.21
N LYS A 108 -49.72 41.49 -26.01
CA LYS A 108 -51.05 41.10 -25.60
C LYS A 108 -51.65 40.07 -26.56
N GLY A 109 -51.99 38.88 -26.06
CA GLY A 109 -52.46 37.76 -26.87
C GLY A 109 -51.41 37.05 -27.73
N GLY A 110 -50.13 37.42 -27.57
CA GLY A 110 -49.03 36.76 -28.23
C GLY A 110 -48.51 35.52 -27.52
N SER A 111 -47.56 34.84 -28.12
CA SER A 111 -46.88 33.67 -27.56
C SER A 111 -45.73 34.09 -26.68
N CYS A 112 -45.28 33.20 -25.77
CA CYS A 112 -44.02 33.33 -25.06
C CYS A 112 -42.85 33.13 -26.03
N LEU A 113 -41.74 33.86 -25.81
CA LEU A 113 -40.54 33.67 -26.59
C LEU A 113 -39.69 32.59 -25.98
N ASP A 114 -39.01 31.84 -26.86
CA ASP A 114 -38.02 30.89 -26.45
C ASP A 114 -36.68 31.09 -27.22
N THR A 115 -35.62 30.68 -26.60
CA THR A 115 -34.28 30.68 -27.18
C THR A 115 -33.51 29.50 -26.62
N PHE A 116 -32.53 29.01 -27.38
CA PHE A 116 -31.71 27.90 -26.93
C PHE A 116 -30.25 28.07 -27.29
N LYS A 117 -29.40 27.37 -26.53
CA LYS A 117 -27.97 27.28 -26.81
C LYS A 117 -27.44 25.89 -26.53
N LYS A 118 -26.51 25.43 -27.36
CA LYS A 118 -25.81 24.17 -27.18
C LYS A 118 -24.58 24.37 -26.31
N TYR A 119 -24.42 23.52 -25.31
CA TYR A 119 -23.23 23.46 -24.46
C TYR A 119 -22.56 22.09 -24.59
N THR A 120 -21.26 22.07 -24.41
CA THR A 120 -20.47 20.82 -24.31
C THR A 120 -19.98 20.68 -22.89
N VAL A 121 -20.40 19.60 -22.21
CA VAL A 121 -19.87 19.27 -20.90
C VAL A 121 -18.66 18.37 -21.08
N LYS A 122 -17.56 18.75 -20.48
CA LYS A 122 -16.30 18.01 -20.48
C LYS A 122 -15.89 17.62 -19.07
N ALA A 123 -15.19 16.52 -18.94
CA ALA A 123 -14.52 16.21 -17.69
C ALA A 123 -13.25 17.04 -17.54
N HIS A 124 -12.99 17.50 -16.31
CA HIS A 124 -11.61 17.75 -15.93
C HIS A 124 -10.96 16.39 -15.72
N TYR A 125 -10.00 16.03 -16.50
CA TYR A 125 -9.26 14.80 -16.32
C TYR A 125 -7.78 15.11 -16.03
N ASN A 126 -7.12 14.17 -15.38
CA ASN A 126 -5.69 14.25 -15.12
C ASN A 126 -5.03 12.95 -15.59
N ASP A 127 -4.44 12.99 -16.78
CA ASP A 127 -3.78 11.84 -17.42
C ASP A 127 -2.51 11.39 -16.67
N ALA A 128 -1.94 12.25 -15.81
CA ALA A 128 -0.82 11.87 -14.97
C ALA A 128 -1.16 10.69 -14.03
N TYR A 129 -2.46 10.46 -13.75
CA TYR A 129 -2.94 9.37 -12.89
C TYR A 129 -3.57 8.20 -13.67
N GLU A 130 -3.52 8.23 -15.00
CA GLU A 130 -4.15 7.19 -15.83
C GLU A 130 -3.60 5.79 -15.51
N SER A 131 -2.29 5.67 -15.28
CA SER A 131 -1.63 4.41 -14.92
C SER A 131 -1.92 3.93 -13.50
N GLY A 132 -2.51 4.77 -12.64
CA GLY A 132 -2.85 4.47 -11.27
C GLY A 132 -2.47 5.57 -10.30
N VAL A 133 -3.00 5.46 -9.08
CA VAL A 133 -2.67 6.31 -7.95
C VAL A 133 -2.42 5.42 -6.74
N GLY A 134 -1.49 5.78 -5.89
CA GLY A 134 -1.15 4.99 -4.70
C GLY A 134 -0.12 5.73 -3.87
N PHE A 135 0.20 5.18 -2.71
CA PHE A 135 1.30 5.65 -1.89
C PHE A 135 2.61 5.08 -2.45
N LYS A 136 3.70 5.84 -2.30
CA LYS A 136 5.01 5.31 -2.62
C LYS A 136 5.36 4.23 -1.61
N ASN A 137 5.64 3.04 -2.07
CA ASN A 137 6.40 2.13 -1.26
C ASN A 137 7.80 2.72 -1.13
N PRO A 138 8.35 2.84 0.10
CA PRO A 138 9.77 3.12 0.21
C PRO A 138 10.51 2.12 -0.67
N SER A 139 11.52 2.59 -1.40
CA SER A 139 12.32 1.75 -2.31
C SER A 139 13.07 0.64 -1.55
N ASN A 140 13.27 0.83 -0.26
CA ASN A 140 13.70 -0.18 0.70
C ASN A 140 12.57 -0.24 1.72
N VAL A 141 11.79 -1.31 1.68
CA VAL A 141 11.00 -1.71 2.83
C VAL A 141 12.08 -2.23 3.79
N ASP A 142 12.45 -1.39 4.77
CA ASP A 142 13.34 -1.84 5.84
C ASP A 142 12.68 -2.98 6.62
N GLU A 143 13.37 -3.52 7.56
CA GLU A 143 12.92 -4.64 8.38
C GLU A 143 11.60 -4.33 9.12
N LYS A 144 11.23 -3.05 9.21
CA LYS A 144 10.01 -2.55 9.88
C LYS A 144 8.84 -2.34 8.90
N GLY A 145 9.08 -2.47 7.60
CA GLY A 145 8.06 -2.25 6.59
C GLY A 145 7.60 -0.78 6.54
N ARG A 146 6.33 -0.57 6.24
CA ARG A 146 5.72 0.76 6.30
C ARG A 146 5.34 1.07 7.74
N ASN A 147 6.22 1.75 8.45
CA ASN A 147 6.04 2.10 9.86
C ASN A 147 6.05 3.64 10.05
N VAL A 148 5.32 4.11 11.05
CA VAL A 148 5.33 5.49 11.52
C VAL A 148 5.28 5.51 13.06
N GLY A 149 6.16 6.27 13.69
CA GLY A 149 6.18 6.41 15.15
C GLY A 149 4.95 7.13 15.69
N ILE A 150 4.57 6.83 16.94
CA ILE A 150 3.50 7.58 17.63
C ILE A 150 3.97 9.03 17.80
N GLY A 151 3.15 10.00 17.33
CA GLY A 151 3.48 11.43 17.30
C GLY A 151 4.39 11.84 16.14
N GLU A 152 4.90 10.91 15.37
CA GLU A 152 5.66 11.20 14.16
C GLU A 152 4.75 11.56 13.01
N THR A 153 5.23 12.46 12.13
CA THR A 153 4.54 12.80 10.87
C THR A 153 5.47 12.52 9.70
N ILE A 154 5.00 11.71 8.78
CA ILE A 154 5.71 11.37 7.55
C ILE A 154 4.89 11.78 6.31
N ASN A 155 5.57 12.00 5.18
CA ASN A 155 4.91 12.17 3.90
C ASN A 155 5.38 11.09 2.92
N PRO A 156 4.62 9.99 2.74
CA PRO A 156 4.99 8.90 1.85
C PRO A 156 4.95 9.28 0.37
N ASN A 157 4.43 10.48 0.05
CA ASN A 157 4.29 10.96 -1.32
C ASN A 157 5.51 11.75 -1.81
N ARG A 158 6.47 12.07 -0.94
CA ARG A 158 7.69 12.80 -1.34
C ARG A 158 8.50 11.98 -2.33
N GLY A 159 8.75 12.59 -3.50
CA GLY A 159 9.55 11.98 -4.57
C GLY A 159 8.79 11.05 -5.50
N ILE A 160 7.45 11.08 -5.51
CA ILE A 160 6.66 10.35 -6.47
C ILE A 160 6.35 11.24 -7.67
N THR A 161 6.68 10.72 -8.85
CA THR A 161 6.39 11.38 -10.14
C THR A 161 4.93 11.26 -10.58
N ARG A 162 4.10 10.48 -9.86
CA ARG A 162 2.72 10.19 -10.27
C ARG A 162 1.67 11.16 -9.75
N TYR A 163 1.95 11.93 -8.72
CA TYR A 163 1.12 13.03 -8.31
C TYR A 163 1.98 14.18 -7.80
N ASP A 164 1.48 15.36 -8.06
CA ASP A 164 2.07 16.60 -7.60
C ASP A 164 1.81 16.72 -6.10
N ALA A 165 2.81 16.43 -5.28
CA ALA A 165 2.71 16.50 -3.82
C ALA A 165 2.40 17.93 -3.33
N GLU A 166 2.78 18.96 -4.10
CA GLU A 166 2.50 20.35 -3.77
C GLU A 166 1.03 20.73 -4.00
N ASN A 167 0.33 19.97 -4.87
CA ASN A 167 -1.08 20.21 -5.19
C ASN A 167 -1.95 18.97 -4.89
N ALA A 168 -1.52 18.11 -3.98
CA ALA A 168 -2.24 16.87 -3.65
C ALA A 168 -3.69 17.17 -3.23
N GLU A 169 -3.91 18.19 -2.39
CA GLU A 169 -5.24 18.59 -1.94
C GLU A 169 -6.17 19.02 -3.07
N LYS A 170 -5.63 19.47 -4.21
CA LYS A 170 -6.40 19.87 -5.37
C LYS A 170 -6.97 18.67 -6.14
N TYR A 171 -6.19 17.60 -6.25
CA TYR A 171 -6.50 16.48 -7.15
C TYR A 171 -6.79 15.16 -6.45
N LEU A 172 -6.43 15.04 -5.17
CA LEU A 172 -6.55 13.82 -4.41
C LEU A 172 -7.36 14.02 -3.14
N THR A 173 -8.01 12.94 -2.68
CA THR A 173 -8.53 12.80 -1.33
C THR A 173 -7.80 11.66 -0.65
N PHE A 174 -7.59 11.81 0.65
CA PHE A 174 -6.95 10.82 1.49
C PHE A 174 -7.90 10.42 2.61
N GLU A 175 -7.96 9.14 2.93
CA GLU A 175 -8.81 8.59 3.98
C GLU A 175 -7.98 7.64 4.85
N SER A 176 -8.16 7.71 6.16
CA SER A 176 -7.67 6.74 7.13
C SER A 176 -8.80 5.78 7.50
N SER A 177 -8.52 4.48 7.50
CA SER A 177 -9.49 3.47 7.96
C SER A 177 -9.76 3.56 9.47
N ASP A 178 -8.80 4.09 10.22
CA ASP A 178 -8.92 4.33 11.67
C ASP A 178 -8.09 5.55 12.11
N PRO A 179 -8.72 6.73 12.19
CA PRO A 179 -8.04 7.95 12.64
C PRO A 179 -7.59 7.92 14.10
N SER A 180 -8.05 6.96 14.91
CA SER A 180 -7.58 6.78 16.29
C SER A 180 -6.21 6.09 16.33
N VAL A 181 -5.84 5.38 15.25
CA VAL A 181 -4.52 4.74 15.08
C VAL A 181 -3.57 5.68 14.36
N ALA A 182 -3.97 6.25 13.22
CA ALA A 182 -3.24 7.34 12.58
C ALA A 182 -4.14 8.19 11.69
N THR A 183 -3.81 9.46 11.57
CA THR A 183 -4.50 10.42 10.70
C THR A 183 -3.73 10.65 9.42
N ILE A 184 -4.44 11.14 8.40
CA ILE A 184 -3.84 11.61 7.15
C ILE A 184 -4.49 12.94 6.78
N ASP A 185 -3.69 13.93 6.42
CA ASP A 185 -4.19 15.26 6.05
C ASP A 185 -4.46 15.39 4.54
N ALA A 186 -4.93 16.55 4.12
CA ALA A 186 -5.25 16.83 2.72
C ALA A 186 -4.01 16.84 1.81
N GLN A 187 -2.81 16.99 2.35
CA GLN A 187 -1.53 16.94 1.66
C GLN A 187 -0.95 15.53 1.61
N GLY A 188 -1.61 14.56 2.26
CA GLY A 188 -1.15 13.18 2.35
C GLY A 188 -0.08 12.95 3.42
N ASN A 189 0.07 13.86 4.40
CA ASN A 189 0.94 13.64 5.55
C ASN A 189 0.25 12.69 6.53
N ILE A 190 0.94 11.64 6.93
CA ILE A 190 0.48 10.63 7.87
C ILE A 190 1.05 10.95 9.25
N THR A 191 0.22 10.99 10.28
CA THR A 191 0.62 11.18 11.67
C THR A 191 0.16 10.02 12.53
N GLY A 192 1.11 9.32 13.18
CA GLY A 192 0.82 8.24 14.11
C GLY A 192 0.16 8.76 15.40
N VAL A 193 -0.91 8.11 15.85
CA VAL A 193 -1.69 8.50 17.04
C VAL A 193 -1.58 7.44 18.14
N SER A 194 -1.82 6.19 17.81
CA SER A 194 -1.73 5.08 18.75
C SER A 194 -1.25 3.81 18.02
N LYS A 195 -0.74 2.86 18.80
CA LYS A 195 -0.24 1.59 18.25
C LYS A 195 -1.33 0.81 17.50
N GLY A 196 -0.98 0.24 16.35
CA GLY A 196 -1.85 -0.64 15.58
C GLY A 196 -1.58 -0.61 14.08
N TYR A 197 -2.45 -1.28 13.32
CA TYR A 197 -2.42 -1.24 11.86
C TYR A 197 -3.53 -0.34 11.33
N VAL A 198 -3.22 0.43 10.31
CA VAL A 198 -4.16 1.34 9.66
C VAL A 198 -3.95 1.31 8.15
N THR A 199 -5.05 1.34 7.40
CA THR A 199 -5.01 1.41 5.94
C THR A 199 -5.37 2.83 5.50
N PHE A 200 -4.50 3.43 4.71
CA PHE A 200 -4.76 4.70 4.05
C PHE A 200 -5.21 4.44 2.62
N THR A 201 -6.22 5.18 2.20
CA THR A 201 -6.72 5.15 0.83
C THR A 201 -6.57 6.53 0.20
N VAL A 202 -6.03 6.58 -0.99
CA VAL A 202 -5.95 7.78 -1.84
C VAL A 202 -6.86 7.61 -3.05
N LYS A 203 -7.66 8.65 -3.36
CA LYS A 203 -8.58 8.66 -4.50
C LYS A 203 -8.41 9.92 -5.33
N THR A 204 -8.56 9.80 -6.64
CA THR A 204 -8.57 10.97 -7.53
C THR A 204 -9.89 11.73 -7.40
N LYS A 205 -9.83 13.05 -7.27
CA LYS A 205 -11.00 13.96 -7.34
C LYS A 205 -11.46 14.21 -8.77
N LEU A 206 -10.55 14.08 -9.72
CA LEU A 206 -10.82 14.23 -11.13
C LEU A 206 -10.77 12.86 -11.81
N PRO A 207 -11.56 12.66 -12.86
CA PRO A 207 -11.44 11.45 -13.66
C PRO A 207 -10.09 11.40 -14.37
N VAL A 208 -9.62 10.21 -14.65
CA VAL A 208 -8.36 9.97 -15.37
C VAL A 208 -8.58 9.74 -16.86
N ASP A 209 -9.84 9.79 -17.32
CA ASP A 209 -10.22 9.66 -18.72
C ASP A 209 -10.99 10.89 -19.23
N LYS A 210 -10.95 11.10 -20.53
CA LYS A 210 -11.64 12.24 -21.18
C LYS A 210 -13.16 12.14 -21.16
N ALA A 211 -13.70 10.94 -20.94
CA ALA A 211 -15.15 10.73 -20.81
C ALA A 211 -15.66 11.10 -19.40
N GLY A 212 -14.76 11.29 -18.44
CA GLY A 212 -15.13 11.67 -17.08
C GLY A 212 -15.76 10.55 -16.26
N GLN A 213 -15.40 9.29 -16.55
CA GLN A 213 -16.04 8.11 -15.97
C GLN A 213 -15.12 7.32 -15.05
N ILE A 214 -13.82 7.38 -15.27
CA ILE A 214 -12.85 6.56 -14.55
C ILE A 214 -12.17 7.38 -13.48
N TYR A 215 -12.32 6.96 -12.23
CA TYR A 215 -11.57 7.44 -11.08
C TYR A 215 -10.65 6.33 -10.61
N LYS A 216 -9.51 6.68 -10.06
CA LYS A 216 -8.55 5.72 -9.53
C LYS A 216 -8.43 5.84 -8.04
N GLU A 217 -8.18 4.72 -7.39
CA GLU A 217 -7.85 4.65 -5.99
C GLU A 217 -6.72 3.66 -5.75
N GLY A 218 -6.02 3.84 -4.64
CA GLY A 218 -5.00 2.93 -4.16
C GLY A 218 -4.96 2.96 -2.65
N SER A 219 -4.64 1.83 -2.06
CA SER A 219 -4.60 1.68 -0.61
C SER A 219 -3.28 1.07 -0.16
N THR A 220 -2.84 1.44 1.04
CA THR A 220 -1.61 0.93 1.63
C THR A 220 -1.76 0.87 3.14
N THR A 221 -1.34 -0.24 3.75
CA THR A 221 -1.39 -0.44 5.19
C THR A 221 -0.06 -0.07 5.83
N TYR A 222 -0.13 0.64 6.95
CA TYR A 222 0.98 1.01 7.81
C TYR A 222 0.82 0.38 9.18
N HIS A 223 1.93 0.09 9.82
CA HIS A 223 2.02 -0.14 11.25
C HIS A 223 2.34 1.19 11.95
N VAL A 224 1.80 1.39 13.14
CA VAL A 224 2.04 2.59 13.95
C VAL A 224 2.65 2.21 15.28
N GLY A 225 3.75 2.85 15.62
CA GLY A 225 4.51 2.60 16.84
C GLY A 225 5.55 1.50 16.70
N ASP A 226 6.15 1.11 17.83
CA ASP A 226 7.16 0.05 17.86
C ASP A 226 6.51 -1.33 17.83
N TYR A 227 7.13 -2.26 17.11
CA TYR A 227 6.77 -3.66 17.18
C TYR A 227 7.05 -4.22 18.58
N THR A 228 6.25 -5.18 19.02
CA THR A 228 6.49 -5.91 20.26
C THR A 228 6.91 -7.35 19.96
N TYR A 229 7.64 -7.94 20.89
CA TYR A 229 8.00 -9.35 20.85
C TYR A 229 6.78 -10.26 20.60
N GLU A 230 5.70 -10.04 21.35
CA GLU A 230 4.47 -10.84 21.24
C GLU A 230 3.80 -10.71 19.86
N GLU A 231 3.80 -9.51 19.30
CA GLU A 231 3.26 -9.27 17.96
C GLU A 231 4.05 -10.03 16.89
N ILE A 232 5.38 -10.01 16.99
CA ILE A 232 6.23 -10.73 16.04
C ILE A 232 6.05 -12.22 16.23
N LEU A 233 6.12 -12.73 17.47
CA LEU A 233 5.94 -14.14 17.80
C LEU A 233 4.66 -14.69 17.18
N ASN A 234 3.54 -13.99 17.36
CA ASN A 234 2.24 -14.41 16.84
C ASN A 234 2.16 -14.42 15.29
N GLY A 235 3.04 -13.69 14.62
CA GLY A 235 3.12 -13.65 13.16
C GLY A 235 4.15 -14.60 12.56
N LEU A 236 4.97 -15.27 13.37
CA LEU A 236 5.94 -16.25 12.86
C LEU A 236 5.24 -17.48 12.28
N THR A 237 5.75 -17.96 11.17
CA THR A 237 5.33 -19.20 10.52
C THR A 237 6.53 -20.04 10.14
N MET A 238 6.41 -21.35 10.18
CA MET A 238 7.44 -22.29 9.75
C MET A 238 7.02 -22.94 8.44
N ASP A 239 7.90 -22.88 7.44
CA ASP A 239 7.71 -23.55 6.15
C ASP A 239 8.47 -24.86 6.13
N THR A 240 7.81 -25.93 6.60
CA THR A 240 8.40 -27.26 6.66
C THR A 240 8.69 -27.87 5.29
N VAL A 241 7.91 -27.49 4.27
CA VAL A 241 8.13 -27.93 2.89
C VAL A 241 9.42 -27.32 2.35
N ALA A 242 9.65 -26.04 2.61
CA ALA A 242 10.88 -25.36 2.24
C ALA A 242 12.10 -25.98 2.94
N GLY A 243 11.97 -26.32 4.22
CA GLY A 243 13.05 -27.00 4.97
C GLY A 243 13.45 -28.34 4.38
N GLN A 244 12.48 -29.18 4.03
CA GLN A 244 12.73 -30.48 3.38
C GLN A 244 13.32 -30.30 1.97
N ALA A 245 12.79 -29.39 1.19
CA ALA A 245 13.33 -29.11 -0.15
C ALA A 245 14.76 -28.55 -0.11
N ALA A 246 15.07 -27.70 0.89
CA ALA A 246 16.43 -27.22 1.13
C ALA A 246 17.39 -28.37 1.42
N HIS A 247 16.99 -29.32 2.25
CA HIS A 247 17.78 -30.52 2.53
C HIS A 247 18.08 -31.33 1.26
N GLU A 248 17.09 -31.55 0.40
CA GLU A 248 17.27 -32.26 -0.88
C GLU A 248 18.26 -31.52 -1.79
N VAL A 249 18.08 -30.17 -1.94
CA VAL A 249 18.97 -29.34 -2.76
C VAL A 249 20.41 -29.40 -2.24
N MET A 250 20.61 -29.26 -0.94
CA MET A 250 21.93 -29.27 -0.34
C MET A 250 22.61 -30.64 -0.50
N ASN A 251 21.89 -31.75 -0.35
CA ASN A 251 22.39 -33.06 -0.59
C ASN A 251 22.74 -33.31 -2.06
N ASP A 252 21.96 -32.76 -2.98
CA ASP A 252 22.31 -32.81 -4.42
C ASP A 252 23.61 -32.03 -4.68
N LEU A 253 23.75 -30.82 -4.11
CA LEU A 253 24.98 -30.02 -4.27
C LEU A 253 26.21 -30.62 -3.59
N ARG A 254 26.04 -31.38 -2.50
CA ARG A 254 27.12 -32.13 -1.87
C ARG A 254 27.61 -33.23 -2.81
N GLN A 255 26.72 -34.02 -3.40
CA GLN A 255 27.06 -35.16 -4.25
C GLN A 255 27.51 -34.78 -5.65
N ASN A 256 26.94 -33.73 -6.23
CA ASN A 256 27.07 -33.37 -7.62
C ASN A 256 27.77 -32.01 -7.81
N PRO A 257 29.12 -31.99 -7.86
CA PRO A 257 29.87 -30.72 -8.04
C PRO A 257 29.44 -29.92 -9.28
N ASP A 258 29.03 -30.60 -10.36
CA ASP A 258 28.60 -29.96 -11.61
C ASP A 258 27.28 -29.14 -11.43
N HIS A 259 26.47 -29.48 -10.42
CA HIS A 259 25.25 -28.76 -10.10
C HIS A 259 25.49 -27.48 -9.29
N ARG A 260 26.65 -27.30 -8.71
CA ARG A 260 27.03 -26.10 -7.96
C ARG A 260 27.28 -24.94 -8.90
N ASN A 261 26.92 -23.74 -8.49
CA ASN A 261 27.32 -22.51 -9.21
C ASN A 261 28.79 -22.20 -9.01
N PHE A 262 29.28 -22.37 -7.78
CA PHE A 262 30.64 -22.14 -7.33
C PHE A 262 31.26 -23.48 -6.85
N PHE A 263 32.56 -23.52 -6.61
CA PHE A 263 33.27 -24.67 -6.04
C PHE A 263 33.09 -25.97 -6.83
N LYS A 264 32.95 -25.92 -8.17
CA LYS A 264 32.80 -27.09 -9.06
C LYS A 264 34.03 -27.98 -9.09
N ASP A 265 35.21 -27.39 -8.84
CA ASP A 265 36.51 -28.12 -8.82
C ASP A 265 36.70 -28.88 -7.49
N TYR A 266 35.83 -28.70 -6.50
CA TYR A 266 35.90 -29.47 -5.25
C TYR A 266 35.21 -30.82 -5.42
N PRO A 267 35.64 -31.84 -4.64
CA PRO A 267 35.09 -33.20 -4.78
C PRO A 267 33.62 -33.31 -4.38
N SER A 268 33.03 -34.47 -4.61
CA SER A 268 31.75 -34.85 -4.00
C SER A 268 31.95 -35.11 -2.51
N TYR A 269 30.89 -34.77 -1.74
CA TYR A 269 30.82 -34.94 -0.29
C TYR A 269 29.67 -35.88 0.06
N PRO A 270 29.70 -36.54 1.23
CA PRO A 270 28.61 -37.37 1.71
C PRO A 270 27.29 -36.55 1.85
N THR A 271 26.16 -37.20 1.64
CA THR A 271 24.87 -36.66 2.03
C THR A 271 24.70 -36.72 3.54
N ARG A 272 23.84 -35.85 4.06
CA ARG A 272 23.38 -35.90 5.45
C ARG A 272 21.99 -36.51 5.53
N GLU A 273 21.68 -37.13 6.64
CA GLU A 273 20.35 -37.63 6.96
C GLU A 273 19.56 -36.58 7.69
N TRP A 274 18.25 -36.47 7.42
CA TRP A 274 17.37 -35.56 8.15
C TRP A 274 17.18 -36.03 9.59
N ALA A 275 17.28 -35.10 10.54
CA ALA A 275 17.12 -35.38 11.98
C ALA A 275 16.12 -34.40 12.61
N ASP A 276 14.88 -34.81 12.80
CA ASP A 276 13.81 -34.01 13.41
C ASP A 276 14.20 -33.48 14.80
N ASP A 277 15.06 -34.20 15.53
CA ASP A 277 15.53 -33.82 16.86
C ASP A 277 16.29 -32.49 16.89
N MET A 278 16.86 -32.07 15.76
CA MET A 278 17.58 -30.80 15.62
C MET A 278 16.67 -29.64 15.19
N LEU A 279 15.46 -29.92 14.74
CA LEU A 279 14.58 -28.89 14.14
C LEU A 279 14.15 -27.85 15.19
N ARG A 280 13.97 -28.24 16.44
CA ARG A 280 13.55 -27.32 17.52
C ARG A 280 14.58 -26.21 17.74
N SER A 281 15.87 -26.55 17.85
CA SER A 281 16.95 -25.59 18.03
C SER A 281 17.13 -24.69 16.80
N ALA A 282 17.08 -25.26 15.59
CA ALA A 282 17.17 -24.51 14.34
C ALA A 282 15.99 -23.50 14.21
N THR A 283 14.77 -23.92 14.57
CA THR A 283 13.57 -23.05 14.54
C THR A 283 13.67 -21.88 15.53
N ALA A 284 14.13 -22.18 16.75
CA ALA A 284 14.35 -21.14 17.74
C ALA A 284 15.36 -20.09 17.26
N ARG A 285 16.45 -20.54 16.66
CA ARG A 285 17.49 -19.65 16.10
C ARG A 285 16.95 -18.83 14.92
N ALA A 286 16.23 -19.45 13.99
CA ALA A 286 15.62 -18.77 12.85
C ALA A 286 14.62 -17.68 13.32
N SER A 287 13.78 -18.00 14.30
CA SER A 287 12.83 -17.07 14.90
C SER A 287 13.54 -15.88 15.54
N ARG A 288 14.62 -16.14 16.29
CA ARG A 288 15.44 -15.11 16.93
C ARG A 288 16.03 -14.12 15.91
N ASN A 289 16.49 -14.61 14.77
CA ASN A 289 17.05 -13.76 13.73
C ASN A 289 16.00 -12.74 13.25
N ILE A 290 14.80 -13.20 12.92
CA ILE A 290 13.70 -12.31 12.50
C ILE A 290 13.33 -11.29 13.58
N MET A 291 13.26 -11.73 14.84
CA MET A 291 12.96 -10.83 15.96
C MET A 291 14.00 -9.74 16.12
N CYS A 292 15.28 -10.08 15.95
CA CYS A 292 16.38 -9.11 16.05
C CYS A 292 16.33 -8.08 14.93
N GLU A 293 16.03 -8.48 13.72
CA GLU A 293 15.88 -7.56 12.58
C GLU A 293 14.82 -6.50 12.85
N ILE A 294 13.66 -6.91 13.33
CA ILE A 294 12.51 -6.01 13.53
C ILE A 294 12.69 -5.14 14.79
N LEU A 295 13.08 -5.73 15.91
CA LEU A 295 13.15 -5.04 17.20
C LEU A 295 14.41 -4.16 17.33
N GLY A 296 15.37 -4.36 16.44
CA GLY A 296 16.63 -3.62 16.45
C GLY A 296 17.51 -4.03 17.63
N GLY A 297 18.51 -4.84 17.35
CA GLY A 297 19.59 -5.07 18.31
C GLY A 297 19.77 -6.50 18.77
N TRP A 298 20.83 -7.04 18.30
CA TRP A 298 21.62 -7.98 19.09
C TRP A 298 22.19 -7.19 20.26
N ASN A 299 21.91 -7.59 21.50
CA ASN A 299 22.71 -7.11 22.61
C ASN A 299 24.17 -7.55 22.36
N GLU A 300 25.14 -6.64 22.56
CA GLU A 300 26.55 -6.94 22.30
C GLU A 300 27.05 -8.21 23.02
N GLY A 301 26.44 -8.58 24.18
CA GLY A 301 26.71 -9.82 24.88
C GLY A 301 26.06 -11.08 24.26
N GLU A 302 25.13 -10.90 23.33
CA GLU A 302 24.42 -12.01 22.65
C GLU A 302 25.01 -12.34 21.29
N LYS A 303 25.92 -11.52 20.77
CA LYS A 303 26.73 -11.80 19.57
C LYS A 303 27.84 -12.82 19.80
N SER A 304 27.96 -13.32 21.04
CA SER A 304 28.99 -14.31 21.34
C SER A 304 28.83 -15.52 20.43
N SER A 305 29.93 -15.95 19.87
CA SER A 305 30.13 -17.15 19.07
C SER A 305 29.12 -18.24 19.42
N VAL A 306 28.17 -18.46 18.52
CA VAL A 306 27.21 -19.54 18.68
C VAL A 306 27.96 -20.81 18.35
N ASN A 307 28.58 -21.38 19.35
CA ASN A 307 29.08 -22.76 19.20
C ASN A 307 27.89 -23.66 18.86
N PRO A 308 28.03 -24.54 17.87
CA PRO A 308 27.04 -25.56 17.62
C PRO A 308 26.74 -26.35 18.88
N LEU A 309 25.62 -27.03 18.88
CA LEU A 309 25.29 -27.92 19.98
C LEU A 309 26.47 -28.83 20.29
N ALA A 310 27.14 -28.62 21.40
CA ALA A 310 28.33 -29.42 21.77
C ALA A 310 28.04 -30.92 21.78
N SER A 311 26.79 -31.27 22.14
CA SER A 311 26.28 -32.63 22.12
C SER A 311 26.19 -33.26 20.73
N HIS A 312 25.99 -32.46 19.68
CA HIS A 312 25.89 -32.95 18.29
C HIS A 312 27.22 -32.89 17.54
N LYS A 313 28.22 -32.17 18.07
CA LYS A 313 29.52 -31.99 17.45
C LYS A 313 29.39 -31.64 15.96
N GLY A 314 28.72 -30.56 15.64
CA GLY A 314 28.45 -30.20 14.26
C GLY A 314 28.43 -28.69 14.05
N ASN A 315 27.89 -28.27 12.93
CA ASN A 315 27.88 -26.91 12.46
C ASN A 315 26.49 -26.28 12.51
N LEU A 316 26.44 -24.95 12.63
CA LEU A 316 25.25 -24.15 12.49
C LEU A 316 25.47 -23.10 11.42
N ASN A 317 24.65 -23.10 10.40
CA ASN A 317 24.69 -22.10 9.35
C ASN A 317 23.35 -21.36 9.28
N GLY A 318 23.40 -20.11 8.85
CA GLY A 318 22.19 -19.31 8.70
C GLY A 318 22.24 -18.45 7.46
N TYR A 319 21.09 -18.33 6.82
CA TYR A 319 20.83 -17.39 5.75
C TYR A 319 19.47 -16.74 5.95
N GLY A 320 19.37 -15.43 5.73
CA GLY A 320 18.11 -14.75 5.90
C GLY A 320 18.08 -13.44 5.14
N GLY A 321 16.89 -12.89 4.97
CA GLY A 321 16.74 -11.62 4.30
C GLY A 321 15.29 -11.20 4.14
N ALA A 322 15.13 -9.99 3.62
CA ALA A 322 13.85 -9.40 3.31
C ALA A 322 13.45 -9.65 1.85
N GLY A 323 12.14 -9.64 1.60
CA GLY A 323 11.61 -9.64 0.24
C GLY A 323 11.47 -11.01 -0.43
N TRP A 324 11.68 -12.11 0.30
CA TRP A 324 11.49 -13.44 -0.27
C TRP A 324 10.00 -13.79 -0.37
N GLU A 325 9.46 -13.75 -1.58
CA GLU A 325 8.05 -14.07 -1.83
C GLU A 325 7.79 -15.57 -2.00
N ALA A 326 8.84 -16.36 -2.30
CA ALA A 326 8.75 -17.80 -2.50
C ALA A 326 8.34 -18.54 -1.21
N THR A 327 7.72 -19.69 -1.36
CA THR A 327 7.35 -20.62 -0.29
C THR A 327 7.57 -22.05 -0.76
N GLY A 328 7.56 -23.01 0.18
CA GLY A 328 7.65 -24.43 -0.12
C GLY A 328 8.90 -24.80 -0.90
N GLU A 329 8.75 -25.68 -1.88
CA GLU A 329 9.86 -26.18 -2.69
C GLU A 329 10.66 -25.06 -3.38
N GLU A 330 9.98 -24.02 -3.83
CA GLU A 330 10.65 -22.89 -4.51
C GLU A 330 11.55 -22.11 -3.56
N LEU A 331 11.10 -21.88 -2.32
CA LEU A 331 11.91 -21.27 -1.27
C LEU A 331 13.09 -22.19 -0.86
N GLY A 332 12.86 -23.51 -0.81
CA GLY A 332 13.91 -24.46 -0.50
C GLY A 332 15.09 -24.41 -1.45
N LYS A 333 14.87 -24.09 -2.72
CA LYS A 333 15.94 -23.93 -3.72
C LYS A 333 16.93 -22.82 -3.37
N ALA A 334 16.52 -21.83 -2.57
CA ALA A 334 17.39 -20.77 -2.09
C ALA A 334 18.57 -21.32 -1.24
N ALA A 335 18.47 -22.52 -0.69
CA ALA A 335 19.56 -23.18 0.03
C ALA A 335 20.85 -23.35 -0.80
N SER A 336 20.78 -23.22 -2.12
CA SER A 336 22.00 -23.20 -2.96
C SER A 336 22.97 -22.10 -2.56
N VAL A 337 22.50 -21.02 -1.92
CA VAL A 337 23.33 -19.93 -1.42
C VAL A 337 24.40 -20.39 -0.42
N PHE A 338 24.13 -21.42 0.36
CA PHE A 338 25.11 -22.00 1.28
C PHE A 338 26.32 -22.66 0.57
N PHE A 339 26.26 -22.77 -0.76
CA PHE A 339 27.34 -23.26 -1.61
C PHE A 339 27.97 -22.14 -2.46
N GLU A 340 27.73 -20.88 -2.13
CA GLU A 340 28.22 -19.73 -2.90
C GLU A 340 29.42 -19.01 -2.25
N ASP A 341 29.62 -19.15 -0.95
CA ASP A 341 30.79 -18.64 -0.24
C ASP A 341 31.57 -19.76 0.48
N ILE A 342 32.85 -19.50 0.75
CA ILE A 342 33.76 -20.54 1.26
C ILE A 342 33.49 -20.93 2.72
N GLY A 343 32.95 -20.01 3.53
CA GLY A 343 32.65 -20.28 4.93
C GLY A 343 31.46 -21.24 5.05
N HIS A 344 30.34 -20.89 4.45
CA HIS A 344 29.17 -21.76 4.40
C HIS A 344 29.49 -23.09 3.71
N PHE A 345 30.17 -23.05 2.55
CA PHE A 345 30.56 -24.25 1.81
C PHE A 345 31.37 -25.19 2.67
N GLY A 346 32.35 -24.68 3.44
CA GLY A 346 33.17 -25.49 4.34
C GLY A 346 32.33 -26.22 5.39
N ASN A 347 31.42 -25.53 6.01
CA ASN A 347 30.52 -26.10 7.02
C ASN A 347 29.55 -27.11 6.38
N GLU A 348 29.00 -26.81 5.21
CA GLU A 348 28.04 -27.69 4.54
C GLU A 348 28.70 -28.94 3.92
N THR A 349 29.98 -28.93 3.74
CA THR A 349 30.73 -30.06 3.18
C THR A 349 31.60 -30.77 4.22
N ASP A 350 31.48 -30.44 5.51
CA ASP A 350 32.21 -31.17 6.56
C ASP A 350 31.79 -32.64 6.56
N PRO A 351 32.74 -33.56 6.26
CA PRO A 351 32.42 -34.99 6.13
C PRO A 351 32.15 -35.67 7.48
N SER A 352 32.40 -35.00 8.58
CA SER A 352 32.08 -35.51 9.91
C SER A 352 30.60 -35.36 10.27
N ASP A 353 29.90 -34.40 9.67
CA ASP A 353 28.49 -34.17 9.87
C ASP A 353 27.65 -35.19 9.09
N LYS A 354 26.83 -35.96 9.81
CA LYS A 354 25.99 -37.01 9.27
C LYS A 354 24.53 -36.69 9.23
N TYR A 355 24.10 -35.79 10.10
CA TYR A 355 22.71 -35.44 10.33
C TYR A 355 22.50 -33.95 10.19
N GLU A 356 21.31 -33.55 9.74
CA GLU A 356 20.93 -32.15 9.71
C GLU A 356 19.42 -31.95 9.85
N ALA A 357 19.02 -30.77 10.30
CA ALA A 357 17.68 -30.26 10.16
C ALA A 357 17.75 -28.81 9.66
N ILE A 358 16.81 -28.43 8.81
CA ILE A 358 16.75 -27.07 8.25
C ILE A 358 15.42 -26.45 8.64
N ALA A 359 15.49 -25.40 9.43
CA ALA A 359 14.33 -24.60 9.79
C ALA A 359 14.21 -23.40 8.86
N VAL A 360 13.04 -23.23 8.26
CA VAL A 360 12.71 -22.05 7.46
C VAL A 360 11.56 -21.35 8.17
N VAL A 361 11.85 -20.21 8.78
CA VAL A 361 10.88 -19.38 9.49
C VAL A 361 10.65 -18.09 8.74
N GLN A 362 9.40 -17.67 8.68
CA GLN A 362 8.97 -16.46 7.97
C GLN A 362 8.13 -15.58 8.90
N TYR A 363 8.23 -14.28 8.66
CA TYR A 363 7.33 -13.27 9.23
C TYR A 363 6.86 -12.34 8.14
N LYS A 364 5.56 -12.27 7.94
CA LYS A 364 4.93 -11.36 6.97
C LYS A 364 3.78 -10.62 7.64
N ASN A 365 3.66 -9.32 7.36
CA ASN A 365 2.55 -8.54 7.88
C ASN A 365 1.94 -7.58 6.84
N ALA A 366 0.81 -6.98 7.21
CA ALA A 366 0.08 -6.06 6.33
C ALA A 366 0.84 -4.77 6.00
N ALA A 367 1.80 -4.37 6.84
CA ALA A 367 2.63 -3.19 6.61
C ALA A 367 3.81 -3.47 5.65
N GLY A 368 3.93 -4.69 5.15
CA GLY A 368 4.91 -5.08 4.13
C GLY A 368 6.24 -5.59 4.68
N VAL A 369 6.32 -5.89 5.97
CA VAL A 369 7.44 -6.71 6.49
C VAL A 369 7.32 -8.08 5.85
N ASN A 370 8.42 -8.57 5.30
CA ASN A 370 8.53 -9.88 4.68
C ASN A 370 9.95 -10.38 4.92
N LEU A 371 10.14 -11.08 6.03
CA LEU A 371 11.43 -11.61 6.46
C LEU A 371 11.40 -13.14 6.43
N THR A 372 12.50 -13.73 6.01
CA THR A 372 12.73 -15.17 6.02
C THR A 372 14.08 -15.45 6.66
N SER A 373 14.13 -16.44 7.52
CA SER A 373 15.37 -16.97 8.09
C SER A 373 15.43 -18.48 7.88
N MET A 374 16.50 -18.94 7.29
CA MET A 374 16.80 -20.37 7.06
C MET A 374 18.02 -20.74 7.92
N ILE A 375 17.86 -21.69 8.80
CA ILE A 375 18.92 -22.18 9.68
C ILE A 375 19.14 -23.65 9.43
N VAL A 376 20.38 -24.00 9.15
CA VAL A 376 20.85 -25.40 9.06
C VAL A 376 21.53 -25.73 10.37
N GLN A 377 21.01 -26.71 11.07
CA GLN A 377 21.67 -27.33 12.22
C GLN A 377 22.18 -28.69 11.77
N ALA A 378 23.48 -28.89 11.80
CA ALA A 378 24.11 -30.14 11.40
C ALA A 378 24.91 -30.76 12.56
N GLY A 379 25.24 -32.03 12.44
CA GLY A 379 26.06 -32.71 13.45
C GLY A 379 26.40 -34.16 13.17
N GLN A 380 27.35 -34.67 13.94
CA GLN A 380 27.81 -36.07 13.87
C GLN A 380 26.81 -37.02 14.55
N TYR A 381 25.98 -36.52 15.45
CA TYR A 381 25.03 -37.30 16.24
C TYR A 381 23.62 -36.69 16.07
N THR A 382 22.61 -37.55 16.17
CA THR A 382 21.21 -37.17 16.26
C THR A 382 20.73 -37.28 17.70
N GLY A 383 19.55 -36.72 17.98
CA GLY A 383 18.91 -36.70 19.29
C GLY A 383 18.65 -35.26 19.73
N LYS A 384 17.76 -35.10 20.73
CA LYS A 384 17.45 -33.80 21.30
C LYS A 384 18.58 -33.32 22.20
N ALA A 385 19.03 -32.11 22.03
CA ALA A 385 19.92 -31.47 22.95
C ALA A 385 19.21 -31.09 24.23
N SER A 386 19.96 -30.81 25.31
CA SER A 386 19.38 -30.26 26.54
C SER A 386 18.76 -28.88 26.23
N ILE A 387 17.67 -28.53 26.91
CA ILE A 387 17.08 -27.20 26.83
C ILE A 387 18.10 -26.08 27.06
N THR A 388 19.01 -26.26 28.02
CA THR A 388 20.08 -25.32 28.32
C THR A 388 21.01 -25.07 27.11
N ASP A 389 21.38 -26.12 26.37
CA ASP A 389 22.22 -25.98 25.18
C ASP A 389 21.46 -25.31 24.04
N GLU A 390 20.17 -25.64 23.85
CA GLU A 390 19.37 -25.06 22.80
C GLU A 390 19.04 -23.56 23.09
N VAL A 391 18.79 -23.19 24.34
CA VAL A 391 18.67 -21.78 24.78
C VAL A 391 19.95 -21.02 24.45
N ARG A 392 21.11 -21.61 24.78
CA ARG A 392 22.41 -20.99 24.50
C ARG A 392 22.62 -20.73 23.01
N ILE A 393 22.41 -21.71 22.15
CA ILE A 393 22.63 -21.54 20.71
C ILE A 393 21.55 -20.66 20.03
N SER A 394 20.35 -20.58 20.59
CA SER A 394 19.32 -19.68 20.10
C SER A 394 19.64 -18.20 20.40
N CYS A 395 20.57 -17.94 21.30
CA CYS A 395 20.97 -16.59 21.74
C CYS A 395 19.80 -15.74 22.23
N MET A 396 18.88 -16.34 22.96
CA MET A 396 17.70 -15.66 23.51
C MET A 396 17.50 -16.01 25.00
N PRO A 397 16.75 -15.21 25.74
CA PRO A 397 16.31 -15.57 27.08
C PRO A 397 15.51 -16.88 27.07
N GLU A 398 15.69 -17.68 28.12
CA GLU A 398 15.02 -18.98 28.24
C GLU A 398 13.49 -18.88 28.12
N SER A 399 12.88 -17.82 28.67
CA SER A 399 11.43 -17.59 28.52
C SER A 399 10.99 -17.43 27.07
N GLN A 400 11.75 -16.68 26.29
CA GLN A 400 11.47 -16.49 24.85
C GLN A 400 11.66 -17.78 24.07
N TYR A 401 12.65 -18.58 24.43
CA TYR A 401 12.84 -19.89 23.85
C TYR A 401 11.63 -20.79 24.06
N TYR A 402 11.09 -20.83 25.29
CA TYR A 402 9.86 -21.59 25.60
C TYR A 402 8.65 -21.07 24.85
N ASP A 403 8.51 -19.75 24.71
CA ASP A 403 7.41 -19.15 23.96
C ASP A 403 7.45 -19.57 22.48
N ILE A 404 8.62 -19.58 21.86
CA ILE A 404 8.80 -20.04 20.48
C ILE A 404 8.51 -21.54 20.35
N CYS A 405 9.02 -22.35 21.24
CA CYS A 405 8.74 -23.79 21.25
C CYS A 405 7.23 -24.06 21.35
N ASN A 406 6.55 -23.36 22.25
CA ASN A 406 5.11 -23.47 22.41
C ASN A 406 4.35 -22.99 21.16
N HIS A 407 4.79 -21.89 20.56
CA HIS A 407 4.18 -21.34 19.35
C HIS A 407 4.20 -22.34 18.19
N PHE A 408 5.32 -23.03 17.99
CA PHE A 408 5.47 -24.05 16.94
C PHE A 408 5.07 -25.46 17.37
N GLY A 409 4.64 -25.66 18.60
CA GLY A 409 4.15 -26.93 19.11
C GLY A 409 5.24 -27.98 19.41
N PHE A 410 6.47 -27.54 19.65
CA PHE A 410 7.54 -28.43 20.08
C PHE A 410 7.34 -28.90 21.53
N ASP A 411 7.59 -30.19 21.78
CA ASP A 411 7.57 -30.72 23.14
C ASP A 411 8.85 -30.33 23.90
N ILE A 412 8.67 -29.49 24.92
CA ILE A 412 9.75 -29.00 25.80
C ILE A 412 9.97 -29.91 27.03
N ASN A 413 9.10 -30.90 27.25
CA ASN A 413 9.20 -31.82 28.39
C ASN A 413 9.90 -33.14 28.07
N ASP A 414 10.23 -33.36 26.80
CA ASP A 414 10.86 -34.59 26.34
C ASP A 414 12.41 -34.46 26.42
N ASP A 415 12.93 -34.54 27.65
CA ASP A 415 14.37 -34.54 27.96
C ASP A 415 15.04 -35.91 27.65
N LYS A 416 14.75 -36.51 26.52
CA LYS A 416 15.53 -37.64 26.04
C LYS A 416 16.94 -37.18 25.66
N GLN A 417 17.80 -37.11 26.66
CA GLN A 417 19.21 -36.82 26.47
C GLN A 417 19.86 -37.84 25.52
N ILE A 418 20.73 -37.32 24.67
CA ILE A 418 21.62 -38.13 23.87
C ILE A 418 22.40 -39.04 24.79
N THR A 419 22.19 -40.34 24.69
CA THR A 419 23.05 -41.33 25.33
C THR A 419 24.30 -41.45 24.51
N THR A 420 25.30 -40.61 24.81
CA THR A 420 26.66 -40.82 24.30
C THR A 420 27.21 -42.11 24.98
N THR A 421 27.49 -43.12 24.20
CA THR A 421 28.45 -44.15 24.65
C THR A 421 29.76 -43.43 24.87
N GLU A 422 30.28 -43.52 26.11
CA GLU A 422 31.52 -42.89 26.56
C GLU A 422 32.69 -43.27 25.64
N GLU A 423 32.99 -42.43 24.65
CA GLU A 423 34.31 -42.30 24.08
C GLU A 423 34.75 -40.84 24.25
N GLU A 424 35.96 -40.69 24.81
CA GLU A 424 36.58 -39.43 25.24
C GLU A 424 36.33 -38.27 24.28
N VAL A 425 35.75 -37.21 24.79
CA VAL A 425 35.50 -35.94 24.07
C VAL A 425 36.83 -35.24 23.77
N PRO A 426 37.26 -35.13 22.52
CA PRO A 426 38.36 -34.24 22.17
C PRO A 426 37.90 -32.79 22.31
N SER A 427 38.78 -31.96 22.85
CA SER A 427 38.52 -30.51 22.94
C SER A 427 38.29 -29.92 21.52
N VAL A 428 37.14 -29.36 21.29
CA VAL A 428 36.81 -28.67 20.04
C VAL A 428 37.61 -27.39 19.94
N GLY A 429 38.28 -27.22 18.79
CA GLY A 429 39.01 -25.97 18.48
C GLY A 429 38.04 -24.81 18.24
N GLU A 430 38.46 -23.66 18.78
CA GLU A 430 37.80 -22.38 18.56
C GLU A 430 37.91 -21.99 17.10
N ASN A 431 36.82 -22.02 16.35
CA ASN A 431 36.62 -21.17 15.14
C ASN A 431 35.33 -21.58 14.43
N GLU A 432 34.27 -20.84 14.63
CA GLU A 432 33.11 -20.95 13.74
C GLU A 432 32.40 -19.63 13.61
N ASP A 433 32.36 -19.17 12.38
CA ASP A 433 31.74 -17.92 11.96
C ASP A 433 30.30 -18.19 11.54
N ILE A 434 29.36 -17.42 12.06
CA ILE A 434 28.00 -17.37 11.56
C ILE A 434 27.88 -16.15 10.67
N ILE A 435 27.58 -16.40 9.40
CA ILE A 435 27.40 -15.34 8.40
C ILE A 435 25.92 -15.12 8.17
N PHE A 436 25.48 -13.87 8.36
CA PHE A 436 24.14 -13.43 7.96
C PHE A 436 24.24 -12.63 6.68
N THR A 437 23.38 -12.94 5.74
CA THR A 437 23.22 -12.13 4.52
C THR A 437 21.83 -11.53 4.50
N ASP A 438 21.71 -10.23 4.24
CA ASP A 438 20.46 -9.66 3.82
C ASP A 438 20.22 -9.99 2.33
N GLY A 439 19.00 -10.25 1.95
CA GLY A 439 18.64 -10.58 0.55
C GLY A 439 18.83 -9.42 -0.43
N SER A 440 19.37 -8.28 -0.01
CA SER A 440 19.69 -7.12 -0.83
C SER A 440 21.20 -6.99 -1.02
N THR A 441 21.78 -7.75 -1.94
CA THR A 441 23.09 -7.47 -2.58
C THR A 441 24.30 -7.20 -1.68
N GLY A 442 24.42 -7.84 -0.53
CA GLY A 442 25.65 -7.73 0.24
C GLY A 442 25.67 -8.70 1.41
N ALA A 443 26.62 -9.63 1.41
CA ALA A 443 26.92 -10.40 2.61
C ALA A 443 27.33 -9.42 3.72
N VAL A 444 26.57 -9.35 4.80
CA VAL A 444 27.05 -8.70 6.01
C VAL A 444 27.91 -9.73 6.74
N ASP A 445 29.18 -9.61 6.56
CA ASP A 445 30.17 -10.43 7.27
C ASP A 445 30.23 -9.95 8.73
N ILE A 446 29.67 -10.72 9.65
CA ILE A 446 29.87 -10.49 11.09
C ILE A 446 30.99 -11.42 11.54
N THR A 447 32.20 -11.13 11.06
CA THR A 447 33.39 -11.70 11.65
C THR A 447 33.75 -10.91 12.91
N ASP A 448 33.54 -11.51 14.07
CA ASP A 448 34.10 -11.00 15.31
C ASP A 448 35.60 -11.43 15.40
N SER A 449 36.46 -10.62 14.78
CA SER A 449 37.87 -10.73 15.06
C SER A 449 38.16 -10.00 16.37
N ALA A 450 38.32 -10.77 17.45
CA ALA A 450 38.91 -10.28 18.67
C ALA A 450 40.35 -9.88 18.40
N GLU A 451 40.58 -8.65 17.93
CA GLU A 451 41.91 -8.04 17.97
C GLU A 451 42.08 -7.31 19.29
N THR A 452 43.04 -7.83 20.05
CA THR A 452 43.66 -7.20 21.20
C THR A 452 44.20 -5.81 20.81
N ALA A 453 43.76 -4.81 21.54
CA ALA A 453 44.25 -3.44 21.45
C ALA A 453 45.77 -3.38 21.63
N ASP A 454 46.47 -2.89 20.64
CA ASP A 454 47.75 -2.21 20.86
C ASP A 454 47.69 -0.78 20.31
N ALA A 455 48.09 0.16 21.15
CA ALA A 455 48.03 1.58 20.92
C ALA A 455 49.19 2.03 20.03
N GLY A 456 48.93 2.77 18.97
CA GLY A 456 49.97 3.42 18.16
C GLY A 456 49.45 4.44 17.16
N GLN A 457 49.43 5.68 17.58
CA GLN A 457 49.59 7.00 16.92
C GLN A 457 49.55 7.10 15.37
N GLN A 458 48.68 8.01 14.94
CA GLN A 458 48.78 9.10 13.93
C GLN A 458 49.49 8.83 12.59
N GLU A 459 48.78 9.10 11.50
CA GLU A 459 49.12 10.19 10.55
C GLU A 459 47.99 10.44 9.56
N GLU A 460 47.62 11.73 9.43
CA GLU A 460 46.78 12.29 8.37
C GLU A 460 47.52 12.24 7.03
N THR A 461 46.83 11.88 5.96
CA THR A 461 47.09 12.45 4.63
C THR A 461 45.79 12.50 3.83
N GLU A 462 45.44 13.72 3.42
CA GLU A 462 44.55 14.08 2.35
C GLU A 462 45.04 13.53 0.99
N GLU A 463 44.13 13.26 0.11
CA GLU A 463 44.05 13.57 -1.36
C GLU A 463 43.22 12.51 -2.05
N THR A 464 42.27 12.84 -2.74
CA THR A 464 41.80 13.52 -3.95
C THR A 464 40.80 12.66 -4.73
N GLU A 465 39.78 13.32 -5.20
CA GLU A 465 38.74 12.84 -6.11
C GLU A 465 39.32 12.28 -7.41
N GLU A 466 38.75 11.19 -7.90
CA GLU A 466 38.58 10.98 -9.34
C GLU A 466 37.26 10.24 -9.65
N GLU A 467 36.43 10.97 -10.39
CA GLU A 467 35.26 10.44 -11.10
C GLU A 467 35.70 9.38 -12.12
N THR A 468 34.97 8.29 -12.21
CA THR A 468 34.77 7.63 -13.49
C THR A 468 33.38 7.04 -13.58
N ASP A 469 32.66 7.61 -14.55
CA ASP A 469 31.45 7.11 -15.19
C ASP A 469 31.62 5.68 -15.70
N ALA A 470 30.47 5.03 -15.76
CA ALA A 470 29.95 4.25 -16.86
C ALA A 470 29.54 2.80 -16.60
N ILE A 471 28.40 2.55 -17.11
CA ILE A 471 27.82 1.38 -17.82
C ILE A 471 26.89 0.53 -16.93
N SER A 472 25.64 0.70 -17.10
CA SER A 472 24.59 0.42 -18.11
C SER A 472 23.95 -0.96 -17.99
N ASP A 473 22.65 -0.92 -17.84
CA ASP A 473 21.63 -1.80 -18.42
C ASP A 473 21.93 -3.30 -18.55
N ILE A 474 21.25 -4.09 -17.74
CA ILE A 474 20.83 -5.42 -18.16
C ILE A 474 19.31 -5.48 -18.02
N ASP A 475 18.68 -5.41 -19.18
CA ASP A 475 17.28 -5.71 -19.42
C ASP A 475 17.08 -7.22 -19.40
N VAL A 476 16.28 -7.74 -18.47
CA VAL A 476 15.87 -9.16 -18.48
C VAL A 476 14.37 -9.20 -18.68
N THR A 477 13.99 -9.39 -19.94
CA THR A 477 12.63 -9.78 -20.32
C THR A 477 12.44 -11.28 -20.06
N PHE A 478 11.38 -11.60 -19.30
CA PHE A 478 10.79 -12.94 -19.28
C PHE A 478 9.56 -12.98 -20.19
N GLU A 479 9.53 -13.99 -21.08
CA GLU A 479 8.32 -14.48 -21.73
C GLU A 479 7.48 -15.33 -20.77
#